data_2ee7766150830022ce617e7d89a8d7e8
#
_entry.id   2ee7766150830022ce617e7d89a8d7e8
#
_cell.length_a   1.000
_cell.length_b   1.000
_cell.length_c   1.000
_cell.angle_alpha   90.00
_cell.angle_beta   90.00
_cell.angle_gamma   90.00
#
_symmetry.space_group_name_H-M   'P 1'
#
loop_
_entity.id
_entity.type
_entity.pdbx_description
1 polymer ?
#
loop_
_entity_poly.entity_id
_entity_poly.type
_entity_poly.pdbx_seq_one_letter_code
_entity_poly.pdbx_strand_id
1 'polypeptide(L)'
;MSHRKSTVLAFALAGALSLTVVSVPAAFAADAGTAARVNAAAPLQANADGFTIDADGVLVSYTGTATDVRIPEGVTEISTNAFTDTQLTSLWIPASVRAIDDNAFSGQPLTQVTFQDDDAHPSQLETLGERVFAYTPLEHVTLPRSLKTAGLET
;
A
#
# COMPACT_ATOMS: atom_id res chain seq x y z
N MET A 1 -59.89 -2.62 34.29
CA MET A 1 -59.71 -3.83 35.11
C MET A 1 -58.70 -4.71 34.46
N SER A 2 -57.74 -5.14 35.22
CA SER A 2 -56.71 -6.15 34.99
C SER A 2 -55.43 -5.67 34.32
N HIS A 3 -54.50 -5.29 35.19
CA HIS A 3 -53.07 -5.12 34.90
C HIS A 3 -52.41 -6.49 34.70
N ARG A 4 -51.64 -6.64 33.63
CA ARG A 4 -50.62 -7.70 33.58
C ARG A 4 -49.24 -7.06 33.56
N LYS A 5 -48.54 -7.21 34.66
CA LYS A 5 -47.13 -6.89 34.82
C LYS A 5 -46.30 -7.97 34.12
N SER A 6 -45.52 -7.62 33.14
CA SER A 6 -44.48 -8.50 32.59
C SER A 6 -43.17 -8.18 33.27
N THR A 7 -42.69 -9.15 33.99
CA THR A 7 -41.39 -9.17 34.65
C THR A 7 -40.29 -9.36 33.61
N VAL A 8 -39.40 -8.40 33.49
CA VAL A 8 -38.18 -8.52 32.68
C VAL A 8 -37.09 -9.11 33.56
N LEU A 9 -36.66 -10.29 33.21
CA LEU A 9 -35.58 -10.99 33.89
C LEU A 9 -34.24 -10.42 33.33
N ALA A 10 -33.51 -9.69 34.17
CA ALA A 10 -32.18 -9.21 33.88
C ALA A 10 -31.17 -10.35 34.09
N PHE A 11 -30.49 -10.75 33.02
CA PHE A 11 -29.29 -11.56 33.11
C PHE A 11 -28.10 -10.63 33.14
N ALA A 12 -27.50 -10.45 34.30
CA ALA A 12 -26.18 -9.85 34.45
C ALA A 12 -25.12 -10.93 34.24
N LEU A 13 -24.37 -10.83 33.19
CA LEU A 13 -23.13 -11.58 33.06
C LEU A 13 -21.97 -10.58 33.07
N ALA A 14 -21.31 -10.52 34.23
CA ALA A 14 -20.07 -9.77 34.42
C ALA A 14 -18.93 -10.51 33.74
N GLY A 15 -18.36 -9.87 32.73
CA GLY A 15 -17.09 -10.25 32.12
C GLY A 15 -16.22 -9.00 32.02
N ALA A 16 -15.47 -8.71 33.07
CA ALA A 16 -14.51 -7.64 33.08
C ALA A 16 -13.31 -8.02 32.21
N LEU A 17 -13.22 -7.48 31.01
CA LEU A 17 -11.98 -7.47 30.25
C LEU A 17 -11.35 -6.09 30.41
N SER A 18 -10.36 -6.06 31.31
CA SER A 18 -9.54 -4.89 31.65
C SER A 18 -8.67 -4.54 30.45
N LEU A 19 -9.09 -3.59 29.64
CA LEU A 19 -8.22 -2.96 28.66
C LEU A 19 -7.39 -1.91 29.40
N THR A 20 -6.16 -2.24 29.75
CA THR A 20 -5.19 -1.25 30.21
C THR A 20 -4.77 -0.37 29.03
N VAL A 21 -5.42 0.77 28.92
CA VAL A 21 -4.93 1.87 28.09
C VAL A 21 -3.71 2.45 28.80
N VAL A 22 -2.54 2.15 28.30
CA VAL A 22 -1.31 2.86 28.68
C VAL A 22 -1.37 4.23 28.03
N SER A 23 -1.83 5.21 28.77
CA SER A 23 -1.72 6.61 28.40
C SER A 23 -0.26 7.04 28.58
N VAL A 24 0.44 7.27 27.49
CA VAL A 24 1.72 7.94 27.49
C VAL A 24 1.46 9.44 27.68
N PRO A 25 1.99 10.10 28.73
CA PRO A 25 1.82 11.53 28.88
C PRO A 25 2.63 12.28 27.83
N ALA A 26 1.94 13.13 27.10
CA ALA A 26 2.56 14.13 26.27
C ALA A 26 3.17 15.21 27.18
N ALA A 27 4.49 15.26 27.21
CA ALA A 27 5.23 16.47 27.58
C ALA A 27 6.70 16.28 27.22
N PHE A 28 7.14 16.91 26.14
CA PHE A 28 8.43 17.59 26.13
C PHE A 28 8.38 18.68 25.06
N ALA A 29 8.37 19.91 25.55
CA ALA A 29 8.57 21.11 24.77
C ALA A 29 10.05 21.31 24.50
N ALA A 30 10.32 21.76 23.27
CA ALA A 30 11.42 22.61 22.83
C ALA A 30 12.85 22.34 23.36
N ASP A 31 13.73 21.94 22.45
CA ASP A 31 14.98 22.67 22.29
C ASP A 31 15.45 22.65 20.83
N ALA A 32 15.77 23.84 20.34
CA ALA A 32 16.30 24.04 19.01
C ALA A 32 17.80 23.74 19.01
N GLY A 33 18.21 22.74 18.24
CA GLY A 33 19.63 22.46 18.09
C GLY A 33 19.85 21.31 17.10
N THR A 34 20.23 21.69 15.88
CA THR A 34 21.01 20.88 14.92
C THR A 34 20.99 19.39 15.19
N ALA A 35 19.99 18.70 14.75
CA ALA A 35 19.99 17.26 14.78
C ALA A 35 20.01 16.74 13.35
N ALA A 36 21.06 16.01 13.06
CA ALA A 36 21.05 15.02 12.02
C ALA A 36 19.65 14.38 11.94
N ARG A 37 19.03 14.44 10.77
CA ARG A 37 17.85 13.64 10.48
C ARG A 37 18.27 12.19 10.59
N VAL A 38 18.17 11.63 11.80
CA VAL A 38 18.01 10.20 11.93
C VAL A 38 16.66 9.91 11.29
N ASN A 39 16.69 9.39 10.10
CA ASN A 39 15.53 8.83 9.44
C ASN A 39 15.05 7.70 10.35
N ALA A 40 14.22 8.05 11.33
CA ALA A 40 13.45 7.07 12.06
C ALA A 40 12.48 6.54 11.00
N ALA A 41 12.83 5.38 10.42
CA ALA A 41 11.96 4.70 9.51
C ALA A 41 10.59 4.59 10.18
N ALA A 42 9.61 5.27 9.62
CA ALA A 42 8.25 5.11 10.07
C ALA A 42 7.89 3.63 10.00
N PRO A 43 7.16 3.10 10.96
CA PRO A 43 6.88 1.66 11.01
C PRO A 43 6.18 1.25 9.72
N LEU A 44 6.75 0.25 9.05
CA LEU A 44 6.14 -0.38 7.89
C LEU A 44 4.77 -0.92 8.30
N GLN A 45 3.73 -0.59 7.53
CA GLN A 45 2.38 -1.07 7.78
C GLN A 45 2.04 -2.15 6.76
N ALA A 46 1.99 -3.39 7.23
CA ALA A 46 1.43 -4.48 6.43
C ALA A 46 -0.09 -4.46 6.55
N ASN A 47 -0.79 -4.42 5.42
CA ASN A 47 -2.24 -4.55 5.40
C ASN A 47 -2.69 -6.01 5.25
N ALA A 48 -4.00 -6.26 5.37
CA ALA A 48 -4.58 -7.60 5.27
C ALA A 48 -4.37 -8.25 3.89
N ASP A 49 -4.10 -7.46 2.86
CA ASP A 49 -3.90 -7.93 1.48
C ASP A 49 -2.44 -8.29 1.18
N GLY A 50 -1.54 -8.14 2.16
CA GLY A 50 -0.13 -8.49 2.05
C GLY A 50 0.79 -7.37 1.52
N PHE A 51 0.30 -6.15 1.39
CA PHE A 51 1.13 -5.00 1.03
C PHE A 51 1.82 -4.42 2.25
N THR A 52 3.09 -4.15 2.15
CA THR A 52 3.86 -3.39 3.16
C THR A 52 4.17 -2.01 2.59
N ILE A 53 3.56 -1.00 3.18
CA ILE A 53 3.66 0.40 2.73
C ILE A 53 4.22 1.21 3.89
N ASP A 54 5.17 2.10 3.60
CA ASP A 54 5.71 3.01 4.60
C ASP A 54 4.85 4.27 4.77
N ALA A 55 5.28 5.16 5.69
CA ALA A 55 4.52 6.38 5.98
C ALA A 55 4.59 7.44 4.86
N ASP A 56 5.53 7.32 3.94
CA ASP A 56 5.67 8.20 2.78
C ASP A 56 4.84 7.71 1.59
N GLY A 57 4.17 6.57 1.73
CA GLY A 57 3.34 5.94 0.71
C GLY A 57 4.14 5.07 -0.27
N VAL A 58 5.35 4.66 0.12
CA VAL A 58 6.18 3.77 -0.70
C VAL A 58 5.78 2.32 -0.46
N LEU A 59 5.44 1.62 -1.53
CA LEU A 59 5.20 0.18 -1.49
C LEU A 59 6.55 -0.56 -1.47
N VAL A 60 6.91 -1.06 -0.29
CA VAL A 60 8.21 -1.70 -0.04
C VAL A 60 8.19 -3.17 -0.44
N SER A 61 7.11 -3.88 -0.14
CA SER A 61 6.98 -5.30 -0.51
C SER A 61 5.53 -5.75 -0.57
N TYR A 62 5.31 -6.82 -1.31
CA TYR A 62 4.07 -7.57 -1.38
C TYR A 62 4.34 -9.04 -1.10
N THR A 63 3.60 -9.61 -0.15
CA THR A 63 3.74 -11.01 0.29
C THR A 63 2.44 -11.80 0.11
N GLY A 64 1.47 -11.22 -0.58
CA GLY A 64 0.21 -11.88 -0.91
C GLY A 64 0.41 -13.00 -1.95
N THR A 65 -0.58 -13.87 -2.04
CA THR A 65 -0.59 -15.00 -2.98
C THR A 65 -1.55 -14.80 -4.17
N ALA A 66 -2.17 -13.62 -4.25
CA ALA A 66 -3.08 -13.30 -5.34
C ALA A 66 -2.30 -13.13 -6.65
N THR A 67 -2.86 -13.65 -7.73
CA THR A 67 -2.32 -13.50 -9.08
C THR A 67 -2.84 -12.23 -9.78
N ASP A 68 -3.99 -11.76 -9.32
CA ASP A 68 -4.65 -10.53 -9.75
C ASP A 68 -4.52 -9.52 -8.64
N VAL A 69 -3.71 -8.50 -8.83
CA VAL A 69 -3.37 -7.54 -7.77
C VAL A 69 -3.77 -6.13 -8.17
N ARG A 70 -4.45 -5.48 -7.25
CA ARG A 70 -4.75 -4.06 -7.32
C ARG A 70 -3.94 -3.34 -6.24
N ILE A 71 -3.02 -2.48 -6.66
CA ILE A 71 -2.24 -1.67 -5.73
C ILE A 71 -3.19 -0.68 -5.03
N PRO A 72 -3.10 -0.52 -3.70
CA PRO A 72 -3.96 0.39 -2.95
C PRO A 72 -3.80 1.85 -3.38
N GLU A 73 -4.90 2.59 -3.31
CA GLU A 73 -4.88 4.04 -3.47
C GLU A 73 -3.99 4.70 -2.40
N GLY A 74 -3.28 5.76 -2.78
CA GLY A 74 -2.37 6.48 -1.88
C GLY A 74 -0.93 5.98 -1.93
N VAL A 75 -0.65 4.86 -2.61
CA VAL A 75 0.73 4.48 -2.94
C VAL A 75 1.27 5.50 -3.94
N THR A 76 2.44 6.06 -3.62
CA THR A 76 3.11 7.09 -4.43
C THR A 76 4.33 6.55 -5.17
N GLU A 77 4.94 5.49 -4.65
CA GLU A 77 6.14 4.88 -5.21
C GLU A 77 6.12 3.36 -5.01
N ILE A 78 6.68 2.64 -5.96
CA ILE A 78 6.85 1.18 -5.88
C ILE A 78 8.33 0.88 -5.89
N SER A 79 8.83 0.32 -4.79
CA SER A 79 10.26 0.03 -4.61
C SER A 79 10.79 -1.07 -5.51
N THR A 80 12.08 -1.06 -5.70
CA THR A 80 12.84 -2.13 -6.35
C THR A 80 12.49 -3.49 -5.75
N ASN A 81 12.19 -4.46 -6.62
CA ASN A 81 11.85 -5.83 -6.22
C ASN A 81 10.65 -5.96 -5.24
N ALA A 82 9.75 -4.99 -5.20
CA ALA A 82 8.59 -5.01 -4.29
C ALA A 82 7.71 -6.25 -4.43
N PHE A 83 7.73 -6.91 -5.58
CA PHE A 83 6.94 -8.11 -5.89
C PHE A 83 7.80 -9.36 -6.10
N THR A 84 8.94 -9.45 -5.43
CA THR A 84 9.79 -10.64 -5.47
C THR A 84 9.04 -11.86 -4.91
N ASP A 85 9.25 -13.03 -5.53
CA ASP A 85 8.65 -14.31 -5.12
C ASP A 85 7.11 -14.37 -5.22
N THR A 86 6.51 -13.51 -6.02
CA THR A 86 5.08 -13.54 -6.31
C THR A 86 4.77 -14.16 -7.68
N GLN A 87 3.49 -14.39 -7.98
CA GLN A 87 3.05 -14.98 -9.25
C GLN A 87 1.96 -14.09 -9.88
N LEU A 88 2.30 -12.83 -10.12
CA LEU A 88 1.35 -11.88 -10.68
C LEU A 88 1.08 -12.15 -12.15
N THR A 89 -0.19 -12.28 -12.52
CA THR A 89 -0.63 -12.38 -13.92
C THR A 89 -1.30 -11.09 -14.39
N SER A 90 -1.97 -10.38 -13.49
CA SER A 90 -2.65 -9.13 -13.77
C SER A 90 -2.37 -8.11 -12.69
N LEU A 91 -2.13 -6.86 -13.09
CA LEU A 91 -1.78 -5.78 -12.18
C LEU A 91 -2.55 -4.51 -12.53
N TRP A 92 -3.15 -3.90 -11.52
CA TRP A 92 -3.76 -2.58 -11.62
C TRP A 92 -3.01 -1.56 -10.75
N ILE A 93 -2.61 -0.45 -11.35
CA ILE A 93 -1.79 0.60 -10.74
C ILE A 93 -2.62 1.87 -10.63
N PRO A 94 -2.83 2.43 -9.41
CA PRO A 94 -3.63 3.63 -9.20
C PRO A 94 -2.96 4.89 -9.74
N ALA A 95 -3.76 5.92 -9.98
CA ALA A 95 -3.29 7.21 -10.48
C ALA A 95 -2.35 7.94 -9.51
N SER A 96 -2.35 7.58 -8.24
CA SER A 96 -1.48 8.17 -7.20
C SER A 96 0.00 7.83 -7.35
N VAL A 97 0.34 6.75 -8.06
CA VAL A 97 1.74 6.31 -8.24
C VAL A 97 2.48 7.29 -9.14
N ARG A 98 3.64 7.76 -8.67
CA ARG A 98 4.51 8.72 -9.36
C ARG A 98 5.80 8.11 -9.87
N ALA A 99 6.29 7.11 -9.16
CA ALA A 99 7.53 6.42 -9.52
C ALA A 99 7.38 4.91 -9.37
N ILE A 100 8.02 4.19 -10.26
CA ILE A 100 8.19 2.74 -10.18
C ILE A 100 9.68 2.50 -10.36
N ASP A 101 10.31 1.90 -9.34
CA ASP A 101 11.75 1.67 -9.32
C ASP A 101 12.17 0.50 -10.20
N ASP A 102 13.48 0.34 -10.32
CA ASP A 102 14.10 -0.70 -11.14
C ASP A 102 13.66 -2.11 -10.73
N ASN A 103 13.39 -2.95 -11.71
CA ASN A 103 13.03 -4.35 -11.53
C ASN A 103 11.77 -4.59 -10.65
N ALA A 104 10.91 -3.61 -10.43
CA ALA A 104 9.77 -3.72 -9.51
C ALA A 104 8.88 -4.95 -9.81
N PHE A 105 8.68 -5.29 -11.06
CA PHE A 105 7.87 -6.43 -11.52
C PHE A 105 8.64 -7.44 -12.37
N SER A 106 9.97 -7.38 -12.35
CA SER A 106 10.80 -8.27 -13.16
C SER A 106 10.58 -9.75 -12.80
N GLY A 107 10.54 -10.60 -13.82
CA GLY A 107 10.40 -12.05 -13.66
C GLY A 107 9.00 -12.55 -13.27
N GLN A 108 8.00 -11.66 -13.25
CA GLN A 108 6.62 -12.04 -12.97
C GLN A 108 5.93 -12.61 -14.21
N PRO A 109 5.00 -13.57 -14.09
CA PRO A 109 4.22 -14.08 -15.22
C PRO A 109 3.10 -13.10 -15.64
N LEU A 110 3.40 -11.79 -15.67
CA LEU A 110 2.47 -10.73 -16.01
C LEU A 110 2.07 -10.81 -17.48
N THR A 111 0.76 -10.90 -17.71
CA THR A 111 0.14 -10.83 -19.04
C THR A 111 -0.62 -9.54 -19.26
N GLN A 112 -1.01 -8.87 -18.18
CA GLN A 112 -1.77 -7.63 -18.24
C GLN A 112 -1.32 -6.64 -17.17
N VAL A 113 -1.09 -5.39 -17.59
CA VAL A 113 -0.86 -4.23 -16.70
C VAL A 113 -1.80 -3.11 -17.11
N THR A 114 -2.51 -2.55 -16.15
CA THR A 114 -3.45 -1.44 -16.35
C THR A 114 -3.07 -0.30 -15.42
N PHE A 115 -2.80 0.86 -15.97
CA PHE A 115 -2.65 2.11 -15.23
C PHE A 115 -4.00 2.82 -15.19
N GLN A 116 -4.34 3.36 -14.02
CA GLN A 116 -5.47 4.27 -13.94
C GLN A 116 -5.05 5.61 -14.56
N ASP A 117 -5.68 5.95 -15.66
CA ASP A 117 -5.45 7.19 -16.41
C ASP A 117 -6.75 7.60 -17.11
N ASP A 118 -7.72 8.04 -16.32
CA ASP A 118 -9.01 8.53 -16.79
C ASP A 118 -9.17 10.04 -16.54
N ASP A 119 -10.17 10.65 -17.13
CA ASP A 119 -10.40 12.12 -17.02
C ASP A 119 -10.65 12.58 -15.58
N ALA A 120 -11.18 11.71 -14.72
CA ALA A 120 -11.44 12.00 -13.31
C ALA A 120 -10.20 11.76 -12.43
N HIS A 121 -9.36 10.80 -12.81
CA HIS A 121 -8.16 10.38 -12.10
C HIS A 121 -7.00 10.24 -13.09
N PRO A 122 -6.43 11.35 -13.56
CA PRO A 122 -5.27 11.30 -14.45
C PRO A 122 -4.08 10.72 -13.72
N SER A 123 -3.37 9.82 -14.36
CA SER A 123 -2.18 9.21 -13.83
C SER A 123 -1.13 10.27 -13.48
N GLN A 124 -0.44 10.07 -12.36
CA GLN A 124 0.67 10.92 -11.92
C GLN A 124 2.04 10.27 -12.15
N LEU A 125 2.10 9.13 -12.84
CA LEU A 125 3.35 8.42 -13.09
C LEU A 125 4.31 9.27 -13.94
N GLU A 126 5.43 9.64 -13.35
CA GLU A 126 6.46 10.46 -13.98
C GLU A 126 7.72 9.66 -14.32
N THR A 127 8.06 8.68 -13.49
CA THR A 127 9.29 7.90 -13.61
C THR A 127 9.02 6.41 -13.64
N LEU A 128 9.60 5.75 -14.62
CA LEU A 128 9.64 4.31 -14.74
C LEU A 128 11.10 3.87 -14.78
N GLY A 129 11.52 3.04 -13.84
CA GLY A 129 12.88 2.54 -13.71
C GLY A 129 13.30 1.61 -14.83
N GLU A 130 14.49 1.06 -14.70
CA GLU A 130 15.03 0.09 -15.65
C GLU A 130 14.47 -1.31 -15.39
N ARG A 131 14.24 -2.08 -16.46
CA ARG A 131 13.84 -3.49 -16.39
C ARG A 131 12.58 -3.76 -15.57
N VAL A 132 11.69 -2.79 -15.44
CA VAL A 132 10.49 -2.90 -14.61
C VAL A 132 9.64 -4.11 -15.00
N PHE A 133 9.50 -4.39 -16.28
CA PHE A 133 8.75 -5.53 -16.83
C PHE A 133 9.66 -6.58 -17.51
N ALA A 134 10.96 -6.59 -17.22
CA ALA A 134 11.86 -7.56 -17.81
C ALA A 134 11.48 -8.99 -17.42
N TYR A 135 11.68 -9.93 -18.35
CA TYR A 135 11.36 -11.35 -18.14
C TYR A 135 9.88 -11.63 -17.81
N THR A 136 8.98 -10.77 -18.29
CA THR A 136 7.52 -10.98 -18.22
C THR A 136 6.99 -11.40 -19.59
N PRO A 137 5.90 -12.21 -19.67
CA PRO A 137 5.23 -12.52 -20.92
C PRO A 137 4.30 -11.40 -21.41
N LEU A 138 4.52 -10.17 -20.97
CA LEU A 138 3.72 -9.00 -21.30
C LEU A 138 3.95 -8.61 -22.76
N GLU A 139 2.92 -8.72 -23.59
CA GLU A 139 3.02 -8.38 -25.01
C GLU A 139 2.82 -6.89 -25.27
N HIS A 140 1.92 -6.28 -24.50
CA HIS A 140 1.55 -4.88 -24.66
C HIS A 140 1.29 -4.22 -23.32
N VAL A 141 1.80 -3.01 -23.15
CA VAL A 141 1.48 -2.13 -22.02
C VAL A 141 1.16 -0.74 -22.54
N THR A 142 0.06 -0.17 -22.06
CA THR A 142 -0.26 1.23 -22.34
C THR A 142 0.26 2.09 -21.21
N LEU A 143 1.28 2.87 -21.51
CA LEU A 143 1.89 3.78 -20.52
C LEU A 143 1.09 5.09 -20.44
N PRO A 144 0.95 5.69 -19.25
CA PRO A 144 0.26 6.95 -19.08
C PRO A 144 0.97 8.12 -19.78
N ARG A 145 0.19 9.13 -20.15
CA ARG A 145 0.72 10.34 -20.81
C ARG A 145 1.57 11.22 -19.88
N SER A 146 1.44 11.04 -18.58
CA SER A 146 2.21 11.76 -17.54
C SER A 146 3.69 11.34 -17.49
N LEU A 147 4.04 10.19 -18.06
CA LEU A 147 5.39 9.63 -17.99
C LEU A 147 6.40 10.56 -18.67
N LYS A 148 7.43 10.92 -17.90
CA LYS A 148 8.53 11.81 -18.34
C LYS A 148 9.82 11.05 -18.61
N THR A 149 10.09 10.04 -17.79
CA THR A 149 11.32 9.26 -17.84
C THR A 149 11.00 7.78 -17.79
N ALA A 150 11.52 7.03 -18.73
CA ALA A 150 11.50 5.57 -18.73
C ALA A 150 12.91 5.04 -18.87
N GLY A 151 13.29 4.08 -18.03
CA GLY A 151 14.55 3.37 -18.16
C GLY A 151 14.61 2.58 -19.47
N LEU A 152 15.81 2.40 -19.97
CA LEU A 152 16.07 1.54 -21.11
C LEU A 152 15.95 0.08 -20.67
N GLU A 153 15.43 -0.80 -21.53
CA GLU A 153 15.18 -2.22 -21.25
C GLU A 153 13.92 -2.50 -20.41
N THR A 154 12.79 -1.89 -20.78
CA THR A 154 11.47 -2.28 -20.25
C THR A 154 10.87 -3.43 -21.03
#